data_eb3d0930211d5a915fdff1c4e44aff2f
#
_entry.id   eb3d0930211d5a915fdff1c4e44aff2f
#
_cell.length_a   1.000
_cell.length_b   1.000
_cell.length_c   1.000
_cell.angle_alpha   90.00
_cell.angle_beta   90.00
_cell.angle_gamma   90.00
#
_symmetry.space_group_name_H-M   'P 1'
#
loop_
_entity.id
_entity.type
_entity.pdbx_description
1 polymer ?
#
loop_
_entity_poly.entity_id
_entity_poly.type
_entity_poly.pdbx_seq_one_letter_code
_entity_poly.pdbx_strand_id
1 'polypeptide(L)'
;TLTQCDSSSLQMADASVDNVLLFFLLHEQPEHVRRGTLAEAMRVVRPGGKIVIVDYHKPGPLHPLRLLMTGVFRKLEPYAMDLWENELEAFLPEGVKPAAARKRTWFGGLYQQVVWTR
;
A
#
# COMPACT_ATOMS: atom_id res chain seq x y z
N THR A 1 20.79 -3.29 10.71
CA THR A 1 21.25 -3.82 9.42
C THR A 1 20.36 -3.34 8.31
N LEU A 2 20.95 -2.78 7.27
CA LEU A 2 20.24 -2.38 6.05
C LEU A 2 20.53 -3.39 4.95
N THR A 3 19.48 -3.85 4.28
CA THR A 3 19.57 -4.77 3.15
C THR A 3 18.86 -4.16 1.95
N GLN A 4 19.54 -4.10 0.82
CA GLN A 4 18.92 -3.69 -0.44
C GLN A 4 18.34 -4.92 -1.14
N CYS A 5 17.02 -4.89 -1.42
CA CYS A 5 16.34 -5.98 -2.11
C CYS A 5 15.08 -5.46 -2.80
N ASP A 6 14.51 -6.27 -3.68
CA ASP A 6 13.23 -6.01 -4.31
C ASP A 6 12.11 -6.25 -3.28
N SER A 7 11.22 -5.27 -3.12
CA SER A 7 10.10 -5.37 -2.18
C SER A 7 9.09 -6.47 -2.55
N SER A 8 9.05 -6.86 -3.81
CA SER A 8 8.21 -7.96 -4.29
C SER A 8 8.85 -9.34 -4.15
N SER A 9 10.08 -9.41 -3.64
CA SER A 9 10.84 -10.65 -3.45
C SER A 9 11.85 -10.47 -2.31
N LEU A 10 11.36 -10.48 -1.08
CA LEU A 10 12.19 -10.26 0.10
C LEU A 10 13.00 -11.51 0.46
N GLN A 11 14.28 -11.31 0.76
CA GLN A 11 15.17 -12.39 1.23
C GLN A 11 15.02 -12.60 2.74
N MET A 12 13.79 -12.84 3.17
CA MET A 12 13.44 -13.04 4.58
C MET A 12 12.54 -14.26 4.69
N ALA A 13 12.66 -14.97 5.81
CA ALA A 13 11.82 -16.12 6.09
C ALA A 13 10.36 -15.71 6.33
N ASP A 14 9.43 -16.63 6.16
CA ASP A 14 8.03 -16.46 6.51
C ASP A 14 7.92 -16.15 8.01
N ALA A 15 6.98 -15.26 8.37
CA ALA A 15 6.67 -14.93 9.76
C ALA A 15 7.91 -14.54 10.59
N SER A 16 8.85 -13.81 9.99
CA SER A 16 10.15 -13.49 10.60
C SER A 16 10.21 -12.09 11.20
N VAL A 17 9.24 -11.22 10.93
CA VAL A 17 9.23 -9.84 11.43
C VAL A 17 7.94 -9.52 12.17
N ASP A 18 8.04 -8.62 13.14
CA ASP A 18 6.91 -8.20 13.97
C ASP A 18 6.02 -7.18 13.26
N ASN A 19 6.64 -6.26 12.52
CA ASN A 19 5.94 -5.18 11.83
C ASN A 19 6.58 -4.90 10.47
N VAL A 20 5.77 -4.48 9.52
CA VAL A 20 6.18 -3.99 8.21
C VAL A 20 5.64 -2.58 8.02
N LEU A 21 6.47 -1.66 7.54
CA LEU A 21 6.08 -0.30 7.17
C LEU A 21 6.30 -0.09 5.68
N LEU A 22 5.24 0.23 4.97
CA LEU A 22 5.27 0.68 3.57
C LEU A 22 4.90 2.16 3.54
N PHE A 23 5.87 3.00 3.23
CA PHE A 23 5.70 4.45 3.31
C PHE A 23 5.92 5.09 1.94
N PHE A 24 4.85 5.58 1.32
CA PHE A 24 4.83 6.20 0.00
C PHE A 24 5.56 5.37 -1.08
N LEU A 25 5.31 4.08 -1.09
CA LEU A 25 5.95 3.13 -2.00
C LEU A 25 5.01 2.65 -3.11
N LEU A 26 3.77 2.34 -2.75
CA LEU A 26 2.87 1.60 -3.64
C LEU A 26 2.43 2.43 -4.86
N HIS A 27 2.31 3.74 -4.73
CA HIS A 27 1.89 4.61 -5.83
C HIS A 27 2.90 4.67 -6.99
N GLU A 28 4.16 4.35 -6.73
CA GLU A 28 5.23 4.32 -7.74
C GLU A 28 5.35 2.97 -8.44
N GLN A 29 4.65 1.95 -7.96
CA GLN A 29 4.79 0.58 -8.44
C GLN A 29 3.71 0.22 -9.47
N PRO A 30 4.08 -0.45 -10.58
CA PRO A 30 3.09 -1.09 -11.44
C PRO A 30 2.33 -2.17 -10.67
N GLU A 31 1.14 -2.53 -11.15
CA GLU A 31 0.22 -3.41 -10.42
C GLU A 31 0.86 -4.74 -10.00
N HIS A 32 1.59 -5.41 -10.91
CA HIS A 32 2.21 -6.70 -10.62
C HIS A 32 3.27 -6.60 -9.51
N VAL A 33 4.04 -5.52 -9.45
CA VAL A 33 5.03 -5.28 -8.39
C VAL A 33 4.32 -4.93 -7.08
N ARG A 34 3.29 -4.11 -7.13
CA ARG A 34 2.46 -3.75 -5.97
C ARG A 34 1.83 -4.99 -5.34
N ARG A 35 1.26 -5.88 -6.16
CA ARG A 35 0.72 -7.17 -5.68
C ARG A 35 1.81 -8.02 -5.02
N GLY A 36 2.98 -8.10 -5.62
CA GLY A 36 4.13 -8.82 -5.05
C GLY A 36 4.57 -8.23 -3.72
N THR A 37 4.69 -6.91 -3.63
CA THR A 37 5.08 -6.20 -2.40
C THR A 37 4.11 -6.47 -1.24
N LEU A 38 2.82 -6.40 -1.50
CA LEU A 38 1.80 -6.65 -0.47
C LEU A 38 1.76 -8.13 -0.06
N ALA A 39 1.92 -9.05 -1.02
CA ALA A 39 2.01 -10.48 -0.73
C ALA A 39 3.22 -10.79 0.15
N GLU A 40 4.39 -10.23 -0.17
CA GLU A 40 5.61 -10.40 0.63
C GLU A 40 5.46 -9.80 2.03
N ALA A 41 4.86 -8.62 2.17
CA ALA A 41 4.58 -8.04 3.47
C ALA A 41 3.73 -8.97 4.34
N MET A 42 2.69 -9.56 3.77
CA MET A 42 1.85 -10.55 4.46
C MET A 42 2.61 -11.83 4.79
N ARG A 43 3.53 -12.25 3.95
CA ARG A 43 4.32 -13.47 4.15
C ARG A 43 5.32 -13.33 5.31
N VAL A 44 6.06 -12.22 5.33
CA VAL A 44 7.16 -12.04 6.29
C VAL A 44 6.68 -11.59 7.67
N VAL A 45 5.55 -10.91 7.78
CA VAL A 45 5.01 -10.51 9.07
C VAL A 45 4.46 -11.75 9.81
N ARG A 46 4.76 -11.86 11.09
CA ARG A 46 4.26 -12.98 11.90
C ARG A 46 2.75 -12.86 12.14
N PRO A 47 2.05 -13.98 12.45
CA PRO A 47 0.66 -13.92 12.89
C PRO A 47 0.51 -12.99 14.10
N GLY A 48 -0.49 -12.09 14.04
CA GLY A 48 -0.69 -11.04 15.05
C GLY A 48 0.19 -9.80 14.85
N GLY A 49 1.17 -9.84 13.95
CA GLY A 49 1.98 -8.69 13.58
C GLY A 49 1.22 -7.70 12.71
N LYS A 50 1.80 -6.53 12.50
CA LYS A 50 1.12 -5.44 11.80
C LYS A 50 1.86 -5.00 10.54
N ILE A 51 1.08 -4.67 9.52
CA ILE A 51 1.55 -3.99 8.30
C ILE A 51 0.93 -2.61 8.30
N VAL A 52 1.77 -1.58 8.32
CA VAL A 52 1.35 -0.19 8.26
C VAL A 52 1.67 0.35 6.88
N ILE A 53 0.66 0.83 6.18
CA ILE A 53 0.78 1.36 4.82
C ILE A 53 0.35 2.82 4.86
N VAL A 54 1.24 3.71 4.43
CA VAL A 54 0.94 5.14 4.27
C VAL A 54 1.17 5.49 2.80
N ASP A 55 0.14 5.94 2.11
CA ASP A 55 0.25 6.28 0.69
C ASP A 55 -0.87 7.22 0.27
N TYR A 56 -0.91 7.57 -1.01
CA TYR A 56 -1.97 8.39 -1.58
C TYR A 56 -3.31 7.67 -1.57
N HIS A 57 -4.36 8.48 -1.44
CA HIS A 57 -5.75 8.04 -1.51
C HIS A 57 -6.53 8.99 -2.41
N LYS A 58 -7.62 8.54 -2.99
CA LYS A 58 -8.47 9.38 -3.83
C LYS A 58 -9.14 10.45 -2.97
N PRO A 59 -8.86 11.75 -3.21
CA PRO A 59 -9.51 12.81 -2.44
C PRO A 59 -11.01 12.85 -2.73
N GLY A 60 -11.78 13.41 -1.79
CA GLY A 60 -13.21 13.60 -1.93
C GLY A 60 -13.55 14.42 -3.19
N PRO A 61 -14.78 14.29 -3.73
CA PRO A 61 -15.16 14.92 -4.99
C PRO A 61 -15.09 16.47 -4.98
N LEU A 62 -15.19 17.07 -3.81
CA LEU A 62 -15.10 18.53 -3.62
C LEU A 62 -13.71 19.00 -3.14
N HIS A 63 -12.73 18.12 -3.11
CA HIS A 63 -11.38 18.49 -2.68
C HIS A 63 -10.77 19.46 -3.69
N PRO A 64 -10.25 20.65 -3.24
CA PRO A 64 -9.78 21.69 -4.16
C PRO A 64 -8.58 21.25 -5.02
N LEU A 65 -7.77 20.33 -4.55
CA LEU A 65 -6.60 19.83 -5.27
C LEU A 65 -6.89 18.61 -6.15
N ARG A 66 -8.11 18.08 -6.16
CA ARG A 66 -8.45 16.84 -6.88
C ARG A 66 -8.14 16.92 -8.38
N LEU A 67 -8.57 17.97 -9.04
CA LEU A 67 -8.33 18.16 -10.47
C LEU A 67 -6.84 18.34 -10.78
N LEU A 68 -6.12 19.11 -9.97
CA LEU A 68 -4.70 19.32 -10.11
C LEU A 68 -3.93 18.01 -9.94
N MET A 69 -4.20 17.27 -8.87
CA MET A 69 -3.54 16.00 -8.58
C MET A 69 -3.87 14.93 -9.63
N THR A 70 -5.10 14.90 -10.14
CA THR A 70 -5.48 14.00 -11.23
C THR A 70 -4.64 14.27 -12.47
N GLY A 71 -4.47 15.53 -12.87
CA GLY A 71 -3.64 15.90 -14.01
C GLY A 71 -2.17 15.55 -13.81
N VAL A 72 -1.62 15.84 -12.64
CA VAL A 72 -0.24 15.52 -12.27
C VAL A 72 0.01 14.00 -12.30
N PHE A 73 -0.85 13.21 -11.67
CA PHE A 73 -0.68 11.76 -11.59
C PHE A 73 -0.82 11.08 -12.95
N ARG A 74 -1.78 11.48 -13.75
CA ARG A 74 -1.93 10.93 -15.11
C ARG A 74 -0.70 11.14 -15.98
N LYS A 75 -0.04 12.28 -15.82
CA LYS A 75 1.10 12.66 -16.63
C LYS A 75 2.43 12.12 -16.09
N LEU A 76 2.66 12.22 -14.77
CA LEU A 76 3.95 11.96 -14.14
C LEU A 76 3.99 10.67 -13.34
N GLU A 77 2.85 10.24 -12.77
CA GLU A 77 2.77 9.08 -11.89
C GLU A 77 1.53 8.24 -12.21
N PRO A 78 1.48 7.59 -13.40
CA PRO A 78 0.28 6.87 -13.84
C PRO A 78 -0.13 5.72 -12.91
N TYR A 79 0.82 5.13 -12.18
CA TYR A 79 0.51 4.05 -11.23
C TYR A 79 -0.23 4.54 -9.96
N ALA A 80 -0.11 5.83 -9.64
CA ALA A 80 -0.87 6.43 -8.53
C ALA A 80 -2.37 6.45 -8.82
N MET A 81 -2.77 6.61 -10.07
CA MET A 81 -4.19 6.58 -10.46
C MET A 81 -4.82 5.22 -10.18
N ASP A 82 -4.10 4.15 -10.44
CA ASP A 82 -4.55 2.79 -10.16
C ASP A 82 -4.75 2.57 -8.66
N LEU A 83 -3.84 3.10 -7.84
CA LEU A 83 -3.97 3.10 -6.38
C LEU A 83 -5.21 3.89 -5.90
N TRP A 84 -5.58 4.97 -6.59
CA TRP A 84 -6.76 5.75 -6.28
C TRP A 84 -8.07 5.03 -6.55
N GLU A 85 -8.11 4.19 -7.58
CA GLU A 85 -9.33 3.51 -8.03
C GLU A 85 -9.62 2.22 -7.26
N ASN A 86 -8.66 1.72 -6.49
CA ASN A 86 -8.79 0.43 -5.81
C ASN A 86 -8.48 0.52 -4.32
N GLU A 87 -9.16 -0.30 -3.52
CA GLU A 87 -8.76 -0.54 -2.13
C GLU A 87 -7.53 -1.45 -2.11
N LEU A 88 -6.68 -1.28 -1.08
CA LEU A 88 -5.41 -1.99 -1.01
C LEU A 88 -5.58 -3.52 -0.94
N GLU A 89 -6.66 -3.99 -0.32
CA GLU A 89 -6.98 -5.41 -0.22
C GLU A 89 -7.20 -6.08 -1.59
N ALA A 90 -7.61 -5.29 -2.60
CA ALA A 90 -7.79 -5.79 -3.96
C ALA A 90 -6.49 -6.27 -4.61
N PHE A 91 -5.34 -5.82 -4.11
CA PHE A 91 -4.02 -6.23 -4.61
C PHE A 91 -3.46 -7.47 -3.91
N LEU A 92 -4.11 -7.97 -2.87
CA LEU A 92 -3.68 -9.20 -2.19
C LEU A 92 -4.00 -10.44 -3.04
N PRO A 93 -3.21 -11.52 -2.88
CA PRO A 93 -3.51 -12.79 -3.52
C PRO A 93 -4.89 -13.31 -3.12
N GLU A 94 -5.52 -14.08 -4.01
CA GLU A 94 -6.80 -14.71 -3.72
C GLU A 94 -6.70 -15.57 -2.44
N GLY A 95 -7.69 -15.42 -1.56
CA GLY A 95 -7.73 -16.12 -0.28
C GLY A 95 -6.85 -15.53 0.81
N VAL A 96 -6.00 -14.54 0.50
CA VAL A 96 -5.17 -13.84 1.51
C VAL A 96 -5.92 -12.61 1.99
N LYS A 97 -6.21 -12.56 3.28
CA LYS A 97 -6.89 -11.43 3.92
C LYS A 97 -6.24 -11.10 5.26
N PRO A 98 -6.15 -9.81 5.63
CA PRO A 98 -5.78 -9.46 6.99
C PRO A 98 -6.85 -9.93 7.98
N ALA A 99 -6.44 -10.32 9.18
CA ALA A 99 -7.36 -10.68 10.25
C ALA A 99 -8.15 -9.46 10.76
N ALA A 100 -7.53 -8.28 10.71
CA ALA A 100 -8.15 -7.00 11.01
C ALA A 100 -7.54 -5.91 10.13
N ALA A 101 -8.34 -4.90 9.81
CA ALA A 101 -7.90 -3.76 9.01
C ALA A 101 -8.48 -2.47 9.59
N ARG A 102 -7.65 -1.43 9.66
CA ARG A 102 -8.04 -0.06 10.02
C ARG A 102 -7.55 0.89 8.94
N LYS A 103 -8.40 1.84 8.56
CA LYS A 103 -8.06 2.87 7.58
C LYS A 103 -8.37 4.24 8.13
N ARG A 104 -7.42 5.15 7.97
CA ARG A 104 -7.59 6.59 8.24
C ARG A 104 -7.17 7.37 7.02
N THR A 105 -7.84 8.49 6.79
CA THR A 105 -7.50 9.41 5.72
C THR A 105 -7.28 10.81 6.28
N TRP A 106 -6.46 11.61 5.58
CA TRP A 106 -6.18 13.00 5.93
C TRP A 106 -6.28 13.91 4.70
N PHE A 107 -6.33 15.19 4.94
CA PHE A 107 -6.39 16.22 3.90
C PHE A 107 -7.54 15.98 2.91
N GLY A 108 -8.76 15.73 3.43
CA GLY A 108 -9.93 15.49 2.59
C GLY A 108 -9.86 14.20 1.77
N GLY A 109 -9.12 13.20 2.26
CA GLY A 109 -8.96 11.91 1.61
C GLY A 109 -7.74 11.79 0.70
N LEU A 110 -6.86 12.81 0.62
CA LEU A 110 -5.68 12.79 -0.25
C LEU A 110 -4.63 11.74 0.17
N TYR A 111 -4.49 11.51 1.48
CA TYR A 111 -3.57 10.52 2.05
C TYR A 111 -4.31 9.49 2.87
N GLN A 112 -3.79 8.27 2.91
CA GLN A 112 -4.33 7.19 3.72
C GLN A 112 -3.26 6.53 4.58
N GLN A 113 -3.67 6.06 5.74
CA GLN A 113 -2.94 5.08 6.53
C GLN A 113 -3.83 3.85 6.69
N VAL A 114 -3.32 2.72 6.29
CA VAL A 114 -3.98 1.42 6.48
C VAL A 114 -3.12 0.58 7.41
N VAL A 115 -3.73 0.01 8.42
CA VAL A 115 -3.06 -0.91 9.34
C VAL A 115 -3.75 -2.26 9.22
N TRP A 116 -3.02 -3.23 8.71
CA TRP A 116 -3.45 -4.63 8.68
C TRP A 116 -2.82 -5.40 9.83
N THR A 117 -3.61 -6.27 10.43
CA THR A 117 -3.12 -7.30 11.36
C THR A 117 -3.19 -8.64 10.64
N ARG A 118 -2.08 -9.35 10.62
CA ARG A 118 -2.03 -10.69 10.05
C ARG A 118 -2.72 -11.72 10.95
#